data_8fa87d1c3f35ce117de77987fb9cb527
#
_entry.id   8fa87d1c3f35ce117de77987fb9cb527
#
_cell.length_a   1.000
_cell.length_b   1.000
_cell.length_c   1.000
_cell.angle_alpha   90.00
_cell.angle_beta   90.00
_cell.angle_gamma   90.00
#
_symmetry.space_group_name_H-M   'P 1'
#
loop_
_entity.id
_entity.type
_entity.pdbx_description
1 polymer ?
#
loop_
_entity_poly.entity_id
_entity_poly.type
_entity_poly.pdbx_seq_one_letter_code
_entity_poly.pdbx_strand_id
1 'polypeptide(L)'
;VRVIVKRPPNKAPTANAGADIIISLPDNSANLSGSGKDTDGTITSYLWKKISGPSAYTFGNPNAASTPVTGLAEGVYEFELTVTDNRGATHKDLVKVTVQKPSNKAPVANAGRDTTIAYPANSIMLDGTGSYDTDGQIESYKWTKISGPNLFVILNANTARPTLSSMATGTYVMELTVTDDKGIAAKDRITVVVDGKVPDNKVPKANAGNDQVITLPVDSARLDGSASSDEDGY
;
A
#
# COMPACT_ATOMS: atom_id res chain seq x y z
N VAL A 1 -15.10 -58.89 64.95
CA VAL A 1 -15.40 -57.54 64.49
C VAL A 1 -14.72 -57.36 63.14
N ARG A 2 -15.51 -57.01 62.12
CA ARG A 2 -14.98 -56.72 60.75
C ARG A 2 -14.99 -55.23 60.56
N VAL A 3 -13.81 -54.63 60.37
CA VAL A 3 -13.67 -53.19 60.04
C VAL A 3 -13.57 -53.10 58.49
N ILE A 4 -14.50 -52.38 57.88
CA ILE A 4 -14.48 -52.12 56.45
C ILE A 4 -14.07 -50.66 56.27
N VAL A 5 -12.86 -50.42 55.75
CA VAL A 5 -12.40 -49.09 55.38
C VAL A 5 -12.78 -48.85 53.91
N LYS A 6 -13.71 -47.96 53.64
CA LYS A 6 -14.09 -47.53 52.28
C LYS A 6 -13.30 -46.26 51.92
N ARG A 7 -12.71 -46.24 50.73
CA ARG A 7 -12.20 -44.99 50.18
C ARG A 7 -13.38 -44.05 49.82
N PRO A 8 -13.23 -42.76 49.98
CA PRO A 8 -14.24 -41.82 49.51
C PRO A 8 -14.39 -41.93 47.98
N PRO A 9 -15.56 -41.57 47.41
CA PRO A 9 -15.77 -41.50 46.00
C PRO A 9 -14.75 -40.57 45.31
N ASN A 10 -14.27 -40.96 44.10
CA ASN A 10 -13.41 -40.11 43.33
C ASN A 10 -14.14 -38.85 42.82
N LYS A 11 -13.49 -37.71 42.85
CA LYS A 11 -13.94 -36.51 42.17
C LYS A 11 -13.18 -36.37 40.89
N ALA A 12 -13.88 -35.96 39.81
CA ALA A 12 -13.22 -35.69 38.52
C ALA A 12 -12.28 -34.49 38.64
N PRO A 13 -11.17 -34.46 37.92
CA PRO A 13 -10.28 -33.31 37.84
C PRO A 13 -10.98 -32.13 37.16
N THR A 14 -10.36 -30.96 37.17
CA THR A 14 -10.75 -29.80 36.39
C THR A 14 -9.67 -29.56 35.33
N ALA A 15 -10.05 -29.55 34.06
CA ALA A 15 -9.20 -29.16 32.94
C ALA A 15 -9.32 -27.64 32.67
N ASN A 16 -8.25 -27.05 32.26
CA ASN A 16 -8.20 -25.67 31.72
C ASN A 16 -7.28 -25.68 30.47
N ALA A 17 -7.86 -25.41 29.32
CA ALA A 17 -7.18 -25.39 28.02
C ALA A 17 -6.47 -24.06 27.71
N GLY A 18 -6.60 -23.08 28.64
CA GLY A 18 -6.06 -21.73 28.47
C GLY A 18 -7.02 -20.78 27.77
N ALA A 19 -6.55 -19.56 27.55
CA ALA A 19 -7.32 -18.53 26.85
C ALA A 19 -7.26 -18.72 25.31
N ASP A 20 -8.30 -18.25 24.63
CA ASP A 20 -8.33 -18.22 23.16
C ASP A 20 -7.15 -17.42 22.60
N ILE A 21 -6.62 -17.89 21.45
CA ILE A 21 -5.43 -17.38 20.81
C ILE A 21 -5.81 -16.80 19.44
N ILE A 22 -5.27 -15.62 19.10
CA ILE A 22 -5.38 -15.02 17.78
C ILE A 22 -3.96 -14.82 17.23
N ILE A 23 -3.71 -15.31 16.02
CA ILE A 23 -2.46 -15.12 15.28
C ILE A 23 -2.80 -14.61 13.88
N SER A 24 -1.84 -13.91 13.26
CA SER A 24 -1.98 -13.40 11.89
C SER A 24 -0.87 -13.97 11.01
N LEU A 25 -1.22 -14.51 9.85
CA LEU A 25 -0.23 -14.96 8.88
C LEU A 25 0.75 -13.82 8.53
N PRO A 26 2.06 -14.11 8.34
CA PRO A 26 2.66 -15.44 8.11
C PRO A 26 2.91 -16.28 9.38
N ASP A 27 2.65 -15.76 10.58
CA ASP A 27 2.74 -16.57 11.80
C ASP A 27 1.67 -17.67 11.76
N ASN A 28 2.11 -18.91 11.68
CA ASN A 28 1.26 -20.08 11.51
C ASN A 28 1.40 -21.11 12.63
N SER A 29 1.81 -20.66 13.82
CA SER A 29 2.01 -21.49 14.99
C SER A 29 1.43 -20.84 16.25
N ALA A 30 0.89 -21.66 17.15
CA ALA A 30 0.39 -21.24 18.45
C ALA A 30 0.87 -22.23 19.52
N ASN A 31 1.05 -21.75 20.76
CA ASN A 31 1.36 -22.61 21.88
C ASN A 31 0.10 -22.80 22.74
N LEU A 32 -0.43 -24.03 22.76
CA LEU A 32 -1.52 -24.41 23.65
C LEU A 32 -0.97 -24.65 25.05
N SER A 33 -1.55 -23.94 26.04
CA SER A 33 -1.06 -23.96 27.43
C SER A 33 -2.16 -24.49 28.34
N GLY A 34 -2.23 -25.81 28.48
CA GLY A 34 -3.20 -26.47 29.30
C GLY A 34 -2.73 -26.71 30.72
N SER A 35 -3.70 -26.87 31.60
CA SER A 35 -3.47 -27.26 32.98
C SER A 35 -4.60 -28.14 33.51
N GLY A 36 -4.32 -28.87 34.57
CA GLY A 36 -5.31 -29.68 35.28
C GLY A 36 -5.14 -29.57 36.78
N LYS A 37 -6.26 -29.63 37.49
CA LYS A 37 -6.28 -29.65 38.97
C LYS A 37 -7.21 -30.74 39.45
N ASP A 38 -6.75 -31.55 40.40
CA ASP A 38 -7.56 -32.52 41.12
C ASP A 38 -7.55 -32.19 42.62
N THR A 39 -8.72 -32.30 43.29
CA THR A 39 -8.90 -31.94 44.68
C THR A 39 -8.70 -33.11 45.67
N ASP A 40 -8.74 -34.35 45.19
CA ASP A 40 -8.59 -35.57 45.99
C ASP A 40 -7.61 -36.60 45.39
N GLY A 41 -6.81 -36.14 44.38
CA GLY A 41 -5.81 -36.94 43.73
C GLY A 41 -4.75 -36.12 43.01
N THR A 42 -4.21 -36.66 41.92
CA THR A 42 -3.19 -36.04 41.07
C THR A 42 -3.53 -36.24 39.60
N ILE A 43 -3.09 -35.34 38.75
CA ILE A 43 -3.23 -35.50 37.28
C ILE A 43 -2.14 -36.45 36.78
N THR A 44 -2.56 -37.43 35.97
CA THR A 44 -1.66 -38.45 35.41
C THR A 44 -1.42 -38.28 33.91
N SER A 45 -2.37 -37.65 33.19
CA SER A 45 -2.17 -37.43 31.74
C SER A 45 -2.96 -36.25 31.20
N TYR A 46 -2.44 -35.73 30.10
CA TYR A 46 -3.06 -34.75 29.23
C TYR A 46 -3.22 -35.34 27.84
N LEU A 47 -4.24 -34.89 27.12
CA LEU A 47 -4.42 -35.26 25.72
C LEU A 47 -5.11 -34.12 24.97
N TRP A 48 -4.41 -33.56 24.00
CA TRP A 48 -4.95 -32.57 23.06
C TRP A 48 -5.50 -33.25 21.81
N LYS A 49 -6.68 -32.82 21.38
CA LYS A 49 -7.30 -33.23 20.11
C LYS A 49 -7.83 -31.99 19.38
N LYS A 50 -7.72 -31.98 18.05
CA LYS A 50 -8.46 -31.01 17.22
C LYS A 50 -9.90 -31.49 17.09
N ILE A 51 -10.85 -30.61 17.39
CA ILE A 51 -12.29 -30.87 17.29
C ILE A 51 -12.83 -30.34 15.97
N SER A 52 -12.43 -29.11 15.60
CA SER A 52 -12.91 -28.46 14.38
C SER A 52 -11.82 -27.57 13.74
N GLY A 53 -12.10 -27.07 12.53
CA GLY A 53 -11.22 -26.16 11.79
C GLY A 53 -10.50 -26.80 10.61
N PRO A 54 -9.65 -26.02 9.90
CA PRO A 54 -8.92 -26.49 8.72
C PRO A 54 -8.10 -27.76 8.97
N SER A 55 -7.82 -28.52 7.91
CA SER A 55 -7.08 -29.79 8.00
C SER A 55 -5.58 -29.62 8.28
N ALA A 56 -5.02 -28.46 7.93
CA ALA A 56 -3.60 -28.18 8.11
C ALA A 56 -3.29 -27.86 9.56
N TYR A 57 -2.57 -28.76 10.25
CA TYR A 57 -2.01 -28.56 11.59
C TYR A 57 -1.09 -29.73 11.96
N THR A 58 -0.17 -29.48 12.89
CA THR A 58 0.69 -30.51 13.48
C THR A 58 0.90 -30.19 14.95
N PHE A 59 0.64 -31.17 15.85
CA PHE A 59 1.02 -31.05 17.27
C PHE A 59 2.50 -31.38 17.46
N GLY A 60 3.20 -30.63 18.30
CA GLY A 60 4.53 -31.01 18.78
C GLY A 60 4.49 -32.24 19.67
N ASN A 61 3.68 -32.19 20.75
CA ASN A 61 3.41 -33.33 21.62
C ASN A 61 1.97 -33.24 22.20
N PRO A 62 1.00 -33.96 21.64
CA PRO A 62 -0.39 -33.86 22.09
C PRO A 62 -0.63 -34.40 23.51
N ASN A 63 0.35 -35.12 24.10
CA ASN A 63 0.24 -35.66 25.47
C ASN A 63 0.90 -34.81 26.54
N ALA A 64 1.41 -33.63 26.18
CA ALA A 64 1.97 -32.69 27.15
C ALA A 64 0.90 -31.67 27.60
N ALA A 65 1.03 -31.14 28.81
CA ALA A 65 0.17 -30.06 29.28
C ALA A 65 0.24 -28.82 28.36
N SER A 66 1.45 -28.44 27.94
CA SER A 66 1.68 -27.43 26.91
C SER A 66 2.27 -28.05 25.67
N THR A 67 1.77 -27.63 24.50
CA THR A 67 2.25 -28.13 23.21
C THR A 67 2.14 -27.07 22.13
N PRO A 68 3.16 -26.89 21.29
CA PRO A 68 3.01 -26.10 20.09
C PRO A 68 2.10 -26.80 19.08
N VAL A 69 1.26 -26.05 18.39
CA VAL A 69 0.57 -26.46 17.18
C VAL A 69 1.05 -25.58 16.02
N THR A 70 1.49 -26.20 14.93
CA THR A 70 2.16 -25.55 13.80
C THR A 70 1.51 -25.88 12.48
N GLY A 71 1.88 -25.16 11.41
CA GLY A 71 1.34 -25.38 10.07
C GLY A 71 -0.13 -24.99 9.94
N LEU A 72 -0.57 -24.04 10.76
CA LEU A 72 -1.94 -23.55 10.77
C LEU A 72 -2.22 -22.72 9.51
N ALA A 73 -3.32 -23.00 8.83
CA ALA A 73 -3.87 -22.19 7.75
C ALA A 73 -4.89 -21.18 8.29
N GLU A 74 -5.27 -20.20 7.48
CA GLU A 74 -6.36 -19.26 7.82
C GLU A 74 -7.62 -19.99 8.24
N GLY A 75 -8.25 -19.55 9.31
CA GLY A 75 -9.49 -20.10 9.84
C GLY A 75 -9.53 -20.17 11.35
N VAL A 76 -10.57 -20.78 11.86
CA VAL A 76 -10.80 -20.99 13.29
C VAL A 76 -10.67 -22.45 13.62
N TYR A 77 -9.79 -22.76 14.56
CA TYR A 77 -9.56 -24.10 15.09
C TYR A 77 -10.13 -24.17 16.51
N GLU A 78 -10.72 -25.33 16.87
CA GLU A 78 -11.03 -25.68 18.24
C GLU A 78 -10.20 -26.89 18.63
N PHE A 79 -9.48 -26.77 19.74
CA PHE A 79 -8.72 -27.84 20.37
C PHE A 79 -9.30 -28.16 21.73
N GLU A 80 -9.46 -29.45 22.01
CA GLU A 80 -9.94 -29.99 23.27
C GLU A 80 -8.77 -30.54 24.09
N LEU A 81 -8.64 -30.10 25.30
CA LEU A 81 -7.78 -30.69 26.31
C LEU A 81 -8.58 -31.68 27.16
N THR A 82 -8.18 -32.94 27.18
CA THR A 82 -8.65 -33.93 28.15
C THR A 82 -7.59 -34.12 29.22
N VAL A 83 -7.99 -33.97 30.48
CA VAL A 83 -7.16 -34.22 31.67
C VAL A 83 -7.67 -35.47 32.38
N THR A 84 -6.77 -36.36 32.81
CA THR A 84 -7.11 -37.60 33.52
C THR A 84 -6.41 -37.64 34.86
N ASP A 85 -7.14 -38.02 35.93
CA ASP A 85 -6.61 -38.18 37.25
C ASP A 85 -6.00 -39.57 37.50
N ASN A 86 -5.46 -39.82 38.69
CA ASN A 86 -4.83 -41.06 39.12
C ASN A 86 -5.82 -42.18 39.43
N ARG A 87 -7.13 -41.94 39.30
CA ARG A 87 -8.20 -42.95 39.45
C ARG A 87 -9.02 -43.14 38.18
N GLY A 88 -8.60 -42.49 37.06
CA GLY A 88 -9.16 -42.67 35.72
C GLY A 88 -10.37 -41.79 35.42
N ALA A 89 -10.76 -40.83 36.28
CA ALA A 89 -11.78 -39.87 35.90
C ALA A 89 -11.17 -38.77 35.02
N THR A 90 -11.99 -38.21 34.15
CA THR A 90 -11.55 -37.21 33.13
C THR A 90 -12.39 -35.94 33.16
N HIS A 91 -11.80 -34.85 32.77
CA HIS A 91 -12.49 -33.60 32.44
C HIS A 91 -11.93 -33.01 31.17
N LYS A 92 -12.73 -32.22 30.47
CA LYS A 92 -12.39 -31.63 29.19
C LYS A 92 -12.61 -30.14 29.19
N ASP A 93 -11.79 -29.42 28.41
CA ASP A 93 -11.95 -27.99 28.17
C ASP A 93 -11.52 -27.65 26.74
N LEU A 94 -12.03 -26.57 26.20
CA LEU A 94 -11.81 -26.14 24.82
C LEU A 94 -11.04 -24.83 24.76
N VAL A 95 -10.18 -24.71 23.77
CA VAL A 95 -9.52 -23.44 23.42
C VAL A 95 -9.68 -23.21 21.91
N LYS A 96 -9.92 -21.95 21.56
CA LYS A 96 -10.03 -21.54 20.17
C LYS A 96 -8.73 -20.87 19.70
N VAL A 97 -8.24 -21.27 18.53
CA VAL A 97 -7.14 -20.58 17.84
C VAL A 97 -7.67 -20.00 16.54
N THR A 98 -7.63 -18.68 16.44
CA THR A 98 -8.05 -17.96 15.22
C THR A 98 -6.81 -17.52 14.45
N VAL A 99 -6.68 -17.99 13.21
CA VAL A 99 -5.62 -17.60 12.28
C VAL A 99 -6.22 -16.66 11.25
N GLN A 100 -5.75 -15.42 11.24
CA GLN A 100 -6.25 -14.36 10.37
C GLN A 100 -5.27 -14.06 9.24
N LYS A 101 -5.77 -13.54 8.11
CA LYS A 101 -4.91 -12.84 7.13
C LYS A 101 -4.37 -11.56 7.76
N PRO A 102 -3.17 -11.13 7.38
CA PRO A 102 -2.70 -9.80 7.76
C PRO A 102 -3.68 -8.74 7.22
N SER A 103 -3.90 -7.70 8.00
CA SER A 103 -4.68 -6.55 7.52
C SER A 103 -3.98 -5.89 6.34
N ASN A 104 -4.73 -5.56 5.30
CA ASN A 104 -4.21 -4.79 4.17
C ASN A 104 -3.74 -3.40 4.61
N LYS A 105 -2.59 -2.98 4.13
CA LYS A 105 -2.07 -1.61 4.30
C LYS A 105 -2.44 -0.77 3.09
N ALA A 106 -2.61 0.52 3.31
CA ALA A 106 -2.81 1.43 2.20
C ALA A 106 -1.51 1.60 1.40
N PRO A 107 -1.60 1.79 0.08
CA PRO A 107 -0.44 2.10 -0.74
C PRO A 107 0.13 3.49 -0.39
N VAL A 108 1.32 3.77 -0.84
CA VAL A 108 1.95 5.09 -0.78
C VAL A 108 1.86 5.72 -2.17
N ALA A 109 1.08 6.80 -2.32
CA ALA A 109 1.03 7.58 -3.53
C ALA A 109 2.26 8.50 -3.63
N ASN A 110 2.80 8.66 -4.82
CA ASN A 110 3.89 9.59 -5.13
C ASN A 110 3.61 10.23 -6.49
N ALA A 111 3.18 11.49 -6.47
CA ALA A 111 2.85 12.28 -7.65
C ALA A 111 4.10 12.94 -8.30
N GLY A 112 5.28 12.72 -7.73
CA GLY A 112 6.50 13.37 -8.14
C GLY A 112 6.74 14.72 -7.46
N ARG A 113 7.73 15.49 -7.95
CA ARG A 113 8.11 16.79 -7.39
C ARG A 113 7.44 17.94 -8.11
N ASP A 114 7.10 18.98 -7.38
CA ASP A 114 6.65 20.23 -7.96
C ASP A 114 7.63 20.71 -9.02
N THR A 115 7.09 21.21 -10.12
CA THR A 115 7.89 21.57 -11.30
C THR A 115 7.39 22.84 -11.96
N THR A 116 8.30 23.51 -12.66
CA THR A 116 8.00 24.68 -13.48
C THR A 116 8.44 24.43 -14.90
N ILE A 117 7.58 24.75 -15.87
CA ILE A 117 7.90 24.80 -17.29
C ILE A 117 7.83 26.24 -17.78
N ALA A 118 8.79 26.65 -18.60
CA ALA A 118 8.84 28.02 -19.16
C ALA A 118 8.09 28.06 -20.49
N TYR A 119 7.26 29.11 -20.68
CA TYR A 119 6.65 29.40 -21.97
C TYR A 119 7.74 29.55 -23.07
N PRO A 120 7.55 29.03 -24.30
CA PRO A 120 6.30 28.53 -24.88
C PRO A 120 6.00 27.06 -24.62
N ALA A 121 6.80 26.35 -23.80
CA ALA A 121 6.45 24.97 -23.43
C ALA A 121 5.12 24.98 -22.65
N ASN A 122 4.19 24.14 -23.10
CA ASN A 122 2.84 24.02 -22.54
C ASN A 122 2.41 22.57 -22.35
N SER A 123 3.39 21.66 -22.25
CA SER A 123 3.16 20.24 -22.09
C SER A 123 4.20 19.64 -21.14
N ILE A 124 3.75 18.68 -20.32
CA ILE A 124 4.61 17.94 -19.41
C ILE A 124 4.05 16.53 -19.18
N MET A 125 4.93 15.55 -19.07
CA MET A 125 4.58 14.21 -18.61
C MET A 125 4.79 14.12 -17.10
N LEU A 126 3.75 13.74 -16.35
CA LEU A 126 3.83 13.46 -14.93
C LEU A 126 4.36 12.06 -14.70
N ASP A 127 4.91 11.81 -13.53
CA ASP A 127 5.47 10.49 -13.19
C ASP A 127 5.00 10.04 -11.79
N GLY A 128 4.04 9.14 -11.76
CA GLY A 128 3.51 8.50 -10.56
C GLY A 128 4.14 7.14 -10.28
N THR A 129 5.17 6.71 -11.04
CA THR A 129 5.78 5.38 -10.88
C THR A 129 6.52 5.18 -9.56
N GLY A 130 6.79 6.27 -8.83
CA GLY A 130 7.31 6.20 -7.46
C GLY A 130 6.31 5.74 -6.41
N SER A 131 5.04 5.52 -6.79
CA SER A 131 4.04 4.95 -5.89
C SER A 131 4.28 3.46 -5.67
N TYR A 132 4.02 2.97 -4.46
CA TYR A 132 4.22 1.56 -4.11
C TYR A 132 3.25 1.10 -3.03
N ASP A 133 3.08 -0.22 -2.91
CA ASP A 133 2.42 -0.87 -1.79
C ASP A 133 3.39 -1.81 -1.08
N THR A 134 3.34 -1.84 0.26
CA THR A 134 4.27 -2.63 1.10
C THR A 134 3.86 -4.08 1.27
N ASP A 135 2.60 -4.43 1.03
CA ASP A 135 2.05 -5.78 1.20
C ASP A 135 1.15 -6.21 0.03
N GLY A 136 1.23 -5.49 -1.10
CA GLY A 136 0.50 -5.76 -2.34
C GLY A 136 1.13 -5.10 -3.56
N GLN A 137 0.28 -4.72 -4.51
CA GLN A 137 0.64 -4.06 -5.76
C GLN A 137 -0.29 -2.87 -6.01
N ILE A 138 0.19 -1.88 -6.78
CA ILE A 138 -0.68 -0.82 -7.30
C ILE A 138 -1.47 -1.38 -8.49
N GLU A 139 -2.78 -1.48 -8.33
CA GLU A 139 -3.72 -1.95 -9.35
C GLU A 139 -4.10 -0.84 -10.34
N SER A 140 -4.26 0.40 -9.84
CA SER A 140 -4.67 1.50 -10.70
C SER A 140 -4.11 2.86 -10.28
N TYR A 141 -4.03 3.74 -11.30
CA TYR A 141 -3.66 5.14 -11.19
C TYR A 141 -4.80 5.99 -11.70
N LYS A 142 -5.04 7.15 -11.08
CA LYS A 142 -5.98 8.14 -11.55
C LYS A 142 -5.48 9.55 -11.23
N TRP A 143 -5.30 10.37 -12.26
CA TRP A 143 -4.92 11.76 -12.12
C TRP A 143 -6.12 12.68 -12.33
N THR A 144 -6.24 13.68 -11.46
CA THR A 144 -7.32 14.68 -11.53
C THR A 144 -6.75 16.07 -11.27
N LYS A 145 -7.28 17.07 -11.96
CA LYS A 145 -6.97 18.47 -11.65
C LYS A 145 -7.77 18.91 -10.43
N ILE A 146 -7.10 19.45 -9.44
CA ILE A 146 -7.71 20.05 -8.24
C ILE A 146 -7.94 21.55 -8.44
N SER A 147 -6.95 22.25 -9.02
CA SER A 147 -7.06 23.70 -9.28
C SER A 147 -6.17 24.09 -10.45
N GLY A 148 -6.37 25.34 -10.93
CA GLY A 148 -5.60 25.95 -11.99
C GLY A 148 -6.44 26.33 -13.20
N PRO A 149 -5.83 26.91 -14.25
CA PRO A 149 -6.52 27.34 -15.46
C PRO A 149 -7.36 26.26 -16.09
N ASN A 150 -8.45 26.65 -16.76
CA ASN A 150 -9.36 25.66 -17.40
C ASN A 150 -8.83 25.13 -18.72
N LEU A 151 -7.93 25.84 -19.37
CA LEU A 151 -7.32 25.39 -20.62
C LEU A 151 -6.21 24.40 -20.32
N PHE A 152 -6.47 23.13 -20.54
CA PHE A 152 -5.51 22.03 -20.51
C PHE A 152 -6.15 20.75 -21.06
N VAL A 153 -5.34 19.80 -21.46
CA VAL A 153 -5.74 18.44 -21.82
C VAL A 153 -4.90 17.47 -20.99
N ILE A 154 -5.53 16.45 -20.44
CA ILE A 154 -4.81 15.32 -19.83
C ILE A 154 -5.01 14.08 -20.69
N LEU A 155 -3.92 13.52 -21.19
CA LEU A 155 -3.89 12.27 -21.94
C LEU A 155 -3.47 11.14 -21.00
N ASN A 156 -4.14 9.99 -21.12
CA ASN A 156 -3.84 8.80 -20.30
C ASN A 156 -3.95 9.04 -18.79
N ALA A 157 -4.97 9.76 -18.36
CA ALA A 157 -5.19 10.12 -16.94
C ALA A 157 -5.23 8.92 -15.98
N ASN A 158 -5.46 7.72 -16.48
CA ASN A 158 -5.53 6.48 -15.69
C ASN A 158 -4.26 5.62 -15.80
N THR A 159 -3.13 6.22 -16.13
CA THR A 159 -1.82 5.53 -16.14
C THR A 159 -0.86 6.16 -15.15
N ALA A 160 0.24 5.46 -14.86
CA ALA A 160 1.30 6.00 -14.00
C ALA A 160 1.95 7.27 -14.58
N ARG A 161 1.95 7.42 -15.94
CA ARG A 161 2.61 8.52 -16.67
C ARG A 161 1.66 9.21 -17.63
N PRO A 162 0.74 10.05 -17.15
CA PRO A 162 -0.09 10.86 -18.01
C PRO A 162 0.68 12.04 -18.58
N THR A 163 0.17 12.61 -19.68
CA THR A 163 0.70 13.84 -20.26
C THR A 163 -0.32 14.96 -20.09
N LEU A 164 0.08 16.07 -19.49
CA LEU A 164 -0.62 17.33 -19.56
C LEU A 164 -0.18 18.09 -20.80
N SER A 165 -1.11 18.68 -21.55
CA SER A 165 -0.83 19.44 -22.75
C SER A 165 -1.81 20.59 -22.92
N SER A 166 -1.50 21.51 -23.85
CA SER A 166 -2.28 22.72 -24.12
C SER A 166 -2.53 23.56 -22.86
N MET A 167 -1.52 23.61 -21.97
CA MET A 167 -1.60 24.32 -20.71
C MET A 167 -1.46 25.83 -20.96
N ALA A 168 -2.36 26.62 -20.37
CA ALA A 168 -2.19 28.06 -20.26
C ALA A 168 -1.18 28.41 -19.17
N THR A 169 -0.66 29.62 -19.19
CA THR A 169 0.17 30.15 -18.09
C THR A 169 -0.60 30.14 -16.79
N GLY A 170 0.09 29.78 -15.69
CA GLY A 170 -0.50 29.71 -14.36
C GLY A 170 -0.07 28.48 -13.58
N THR A 171 -0.67 28.30 -12.40
CA THR A 171 -0.36 27.20 -11.48
C THR A 171 -1.45 26.16 -11.52
N TYR A 172 -1.09 24.92 -11.79
CA TYR A 172 -1.96 23.74 -11.77
C TYR A 172 -1.63 22.88 -10.56
N VAL A 173 -2.65 22.43 -9.83
CA VAL A 173 -2.51 21.40 -8.81
C VAL A 173 -3.16 20.14 -9.32
N MET A 174 -2.37 19.08 -9.49
CA MET A 174 -2.82 17.75 -9.92
C MET A 174 -2.78 16.81 -8.73
N GLU A 175 -3.79 15.95 -8.60
CA GLU A 175 -3.86 14.91 -7.58
C GLU A 175 -3.76 13.54 -8.25
N LEU A 176 -2.81 12.74 -7.80
CA LEU A 176 -2.70 11.32 -8.09
C LEU A 176 -3.48 10.54 -7.03
N THR A 177 -4.38 9.69 -7.45
CA THR A 177 -4.95 8.62 -6.63
C THR A 177 -4.40 7.29 -7.13
N VAL A 178 -3.81 6.50 -6.25
CA VAL A 178 -3.42 5.11 -6.50
C VAL A 178 -4.30 4.19 -5.68
N THR A 179 -4.66 3.03 -6.24
CA THR A 179 -5.46 2.01 -5.56
C THR A 179 -4.69 0.69 -5.61
N ASP A 180 -4.63 -0.02 -4.48
CA ASP A 180 -3.98 -1.32 -4.38
C ASP A 180 -4.85 -2.46 -4.92
N ASP A 181 -4.28 -3.67 -4.98
CA ASP A 181 -4.93 -4.90 -5.43
C ASP A 181 -6.05 -5.41 -4.50
N LYS A 182 -6.23 -4.77 -3.34
CA LYS A 182 -7.27 -5.08 -2.35
C LYS A 182 -8.28 -3.94 -2.17
N GLY A 183 -8.17 -2.86 -2.97
CA GLY A 183 -9.15 -1.78 -3.09
C GLY A 183 -8.96 -0.60 -2.14
N ILE A 184 -7.84 -0.51 -1.39
CA ILE A 184 -7.54 0.68 -0.60
C ILE A 184 -6.81 1.70 -1.46
N ALA A 185 -7.16 2.99 -1.30
CA ALA A 185 -6.58 4.07 -2.08
C ALA A 185 -5.79 5.05 -1.22
N ALA A 186 -4.75 5.63 -1.83
CA ALA A 186 -3.99 6.76 -1.29
C ALA A 186 -3.86 7.86 -2.33
N LYS A 187 -3.53 9.07 -1.88
CA LYS A 187 -3.46 10.27 -2.72
C LYS A 187 -2.20 11.05 -2.45
N ASP A 188 -1.68 11.69 -3.49
CA ASP A 188 -0.61 12.67 -3.41
C ASP A 188 -0.82 13.77 -4.45
N ARG A 189 -0.16 14.90 -4.29
CA ARG A 189 -0.34 16.08 -5.15
C ARG A 189 0.99 16.59 -5.67
N ILE A 190 0.93 17.12 -6.88
CA ILE A 190 2.03 17.84 -7.52
C ILE A 190 1.53 19.20 -8.01
N THR A 191 2.37 20.21 -7.86
CA THR A 191 2.16 21.54 -8.43
C THR A 191 2.97 21.67 -9.71
N VAL A 192 2.31 22.04 -10.80
CA VAL A 192 2.93 22.37 -12.10
C VAL A 192 2.71 23.86 -12.37
N VAL A 193 3.79 24.61 -12.49
CA VAL A 193 3.73 26.03 -12.85
C VAL A 193 4.11 26.20 -14.32
N VAL A 194 3.25 26.82 -15.10
CA VAL A 194 3.58 27.30 -16.45
C VAL A 194 3.93 28.79 -16.32
N ASP A 195 5.24 29.09 -16.32
CA ASP A 195 5.73 30.46 -16.18
C ASP A 195 5.51 31.24 -17.48
N GLY A 196 4.73 32.31 -17.39
CA GLY A 196 4.31 33.14 -18.52
C GLY A 196 5.28 34.24 -18.91
N LYS A 197 6.51 34.23 -18.47
CA LYS A 197 7.49 35.21 -18.95
C LYS A 197 7.78 34.92 -20.41
N VAL A 198 7.07 35.63 -21.29
CA VAL A 198 7.51 35.81 -22.68
C VAL A 198 8.88 36.50 -22.62
N PRO A 199 9.92 35.97 -23.26
CA PRO A 199 11.17 36.75 -23.39
C PRO A 199 10.86 38.16 -23.88
N ASP A 200 11.48 39.17 -23.28
CA ASP A 200 11.29 40.56 -23.73
C ASP A 200 11.63 40.62 -25.22
N ASN A 201 10.62 40.92 -26.04
CA ASN A 201 10.81 41.08 -27.49
C ASN A 201 11.81 42.21 -27.75
N LYS A 202 12.88 41.93 -28.48
CA LYS A 202 13.87 42.94 -28.88
C LYS A 202 13.37 43.65 -30.11
N VAL A 203 13.68 44.95 -30.16
CA VAL A 203 13.28 45.78 -31.28
C VAL A 203 14.14 45.39 -32.50
N PRO A 204 13.53 45.07 -33.66
CA PRO A 204 14.28 44.77 -34.87
C PRO A 204 15.15 45.94 -35.31
N LYS A 205 16.33 45.65 -35.85
CA LYS A 205 17.25 46.61 -36.41
C LYS A 205 17.00 46.72 -37.90
N ALA A 206 16.46 47.83 -38.34
CA ALA A 206 16.34 48.14 -39.76
C ALA A 206 17.69 48.59 -40.36
N ASN A 207 18.04 48.07 -41.50
CA ASN A 207 19.21 48.45 -42.29
C ASN A 207 18.79 48.73 -43.74
N ALA A 208 18.84 49.97 -44.15
CA ALA A 208 18.45 50.41 -45.50
C ALA A 208 19.59 50.27 -46.56
N GLY A 209 20.74 49.74 -46.09
CA GLY A 209 21.94 49.71 -46.92
C GLY A 209 22.73 50.99 -46.92
N ASN A 210 23.78 51.08 -47.72
CA ASN A 210 24.64 52.25 -47.80
C ASN A 210 24.01 53.34 -48.70
N ASP A 211 24.36 54.62 -48.41
CA ASP A 211 23.98 55.74 -49.26
C ASP A 211 24.47 55.50 -50.72
N GLN A 212 23.62 55.78 -51.68
CA GLN A 212 23.92 55.62 -53.09
C GLN A 212 23.92 56.99 -53.78
N VAL A 213 24.95 57.20 -54.62
CA VAL A 213 25.03 58.34 -55.51
C VAL A 213 24.88 57.85 -56.96
N ILE A 214 23.87 58.32 -57.64
CA ILE A 214 23.65 58.01 -59.03
C ILE A 214 23.97 59.26 -59.88
N THR A 215 24.57 59.03 -61.07
CA THR A 215 24.92 60.12 -62.03
C THR A 215 24.17 59.89 -63.34
N LEU A 216 23.51 60.95 -63.79
CA LEU A 216 22.79 60.87 -65.07
C LEU A 216 23.73 60.41 -66.23
N PRO A 217 23.28 59.56 -67.13
CA PRO A 217 21.90 59.24 -67.46
C PRO A 217 21.30 58.05 -66.64
N VAL A 218 22.02 57.48 -65.63
CA VAL A 218 21.45 56.50 -64.73
C VAL A 218 20.45 57.20 -63.78
N ASP A 219 19.16 56.79 -63.83
CA ASP A 219 18.04 57.41 -63.19
C ASP A 219 17.32 56.47 -62.13
N SER A 220 17.93 55.33 -61.84
CA SER A 220 17.38 54.35 -60.93
C SER A 220 18.46 53.79 -60.00
N ALA A 221 18.09 53.56 -58.71
CA ALA A 221 18.90 52.85 -57.72
C ALA A 221 18.12 51.70 -57.12
N ARG A 222 18.83 50.61 -56.79
CA ARG A 222 18.25 49.48 -56.06
C ARG A 222 18.53 49.65 -54.58
N LEU A 223 17.47 49.70 -53.80
CA LEU A 223 17.56 49.70 -52.33
C LEU A 223 17.58 48.25 -51.84
N ASP A 224 18.38 47.96 -50.83
CA ASP A 224 18.52 46.63 -50.24
C ASP A 224 18.43 46.70 -48.72
N GLY A 225 17.33 46.21 -48.17
CA GLY A 225 17.07 46.08 -46.75
C GLY A 225 17.38 44.69 -46.16
N SER A 226 18.03 43.81 -46.93
CA SER A 226 18.28 42.44 -46.53
C SER A 226 19.22 42.25 -45.31
N ALA A 227 19.95 43.33 -44.97
CA ALA A 227 20.80 43.37 -43.77
C ALA A 227 20.05 43.76 -42.49
N SER A 228 18.73 43.99 -42.59
CA SER A 228 17.89 44.14 -41.38
C SER A 228 17.87 42.84 -40.60
N SER A 229 17.86 42.92 -39.28
CA SER A 229 17.93 41.77 -38.41
C SER A 229 17.03 41.92 -37.19
N ASP A 230 16.51 40.81 -36.70
CA ASP A 230 15.88 40.69 -35.43
C ASP A 230 16.61 39.64 -34.59
N GLU A 231 17.03 39.97 -33.40
CA GLU A 231 17.96 39.18 -32.56
C GLU A 231 17.24 38.01 -31.88
N ASP A 232 15.92 38.11 -31.71
CA ASP A 232 15.06 37.09 -31.08
C ASP A 232 14.05 36.45 -32.05
N GLY A 233 13.95 36.94 -33.32
CA GLY A 233 13.29 36.25 -34.41
C GLY A 233 11.76 36.16 -34.32
N TYR A 234 11.09 37.02 -33.65
CA TYR A 234 9.62 37.08 -33.54
C TYR A 234 8.98 38.05 -34.51
#